data_d591739238238855c526ddd1bd1c2d72
#
_entry.id   d591739238238855c526ddd1bd1c2d72
#
_cell.length_a   1.000
_cell.length_b   1.000
_cell.length_c   1.000
_cell.angle_alpha   90.00
_cell.angle_beta   90.00
_cell.angle_gamma   90.00
#
_symmetry.space_group_name_H-M   'P 1'
#
loop_
_entity.id
_entity.type
_entity.pdbx_description
1 polymer ?
#
loop_
_entity_poly.entity_id
_entity_poly.type
_entity_poly.pdbx_seq_one_letter_code
_entity_poly.pdbx_strand_id
1 'polypeptide(L)'
;MRRKNEAILSILYRLHIISPKGLFVWAKSLIYEGISLMALLRFVAYFYPQRCAVIDDCQSLTYRELYTRTRQLAQILHTKYHLQPKMRVALIGRNSLPLTILLHALSRLGIHTTLLSTDLGTEQIIAVLQKHHYQLFIYDEELKQIPIETPCTAVTTETLSDILLSKEAQTRDIKLLKIWRGGEITIHSGGTSGNFKSIARRPSVTSFLPPLLALLHNIRIYEYKSVLISLPFYHGFGLSTLIISLLMGKKVCLQRRFDAIKTLEIIQREQIEVMPIVPAMLSRFWQIENAKEKMKSLRCLISGGDRLPKSLIDTTHQQIGEVLFNLYGTSEAGFFMLANPKELASFKETTLGKPIRGVDCKVKDCNRQGIGTLWVRSRWAMRGLRNQWQNTGDLVSQNSEGYFFHHGRADRMVVCGGENVQPEHIEQVLLSHPMIIAARAFNVPHPDFGNVIHTEIECTPKATLTEVTLRNWLRPQLSRAEMPHSIRFKTIEMLSTGKQKAR
;
A
#
# COMPACT_ATOMS: atom_id res chain seq x y z
N MET A 1 -6.18 23.91 -21.29
CA MET A 1 -7.59 24.05 -20.85
C MET A 1 -7.62 24.17 -19.32
N ARG A 2 -7.94 25.32 -18.76
CA ARG A 2 -8.08 25.56 -17.32
C ARG A 2 -9.31 24.80 -16.81
N ARG A 3 -9.12 23.59 -16.25
CA ARG A 3 -10.19 22.92 -15.48
C ARG A 3 -10.39 23.74 -14.19
N LYS A 4 -11.57 24.35 -14.02
CA LYS A 4 -12.01 25.10 -12.84
C LYS A 4 -11.73 24.25 -11.58
N ASN A 5 -11.22 24.86 -10.53
CA ASN A 5 -11.15 24.27 -9.18
C ASN A 5 -12.61 24.01 -8.73
N GLU A 6 -13.07 22.77 -8.90
CA GLU A 6 -14.39 22.36 -8.43
C GLU A 6 -14.39 22.37 -6.89
N ALA A 7 -15.38 22.98 -6.29
CA ALA A 7 -15.49 22.97 -4.83
C ALA A 7 -15.71 21.54 -4.34
N ILE A 8 -15.02 21.14 -3.28
CA ILE A 8 -15.11 19.78 -2.69
C ILE A 8 -16.58 19.39 -2.43
N LEU A 9 -17.42 20.36 -2.02
CA LEU A 9 -18.86 20.13 -1.80
C LEU A 9 -19.57 19.68 -3.08
N SER A 10 -19.24 20.27 -4.23
CA SER A 10 -19.80 19.86 -5.54
C SER A 10 -19.41 18.43 -5.89
N ILE A 11 -18.17 18.05 -5.63
CA ILE A 11 -17.68 16.67 -5.84
C ILE A 11 -18.44 15.69 -4.94
N LEU A 12 -18.55 15.98 -3.63
CA LEU A 12 -19.25 15.13 -2.68
C LEU A 12 -20.74 15.01 -3.01
N TYR A 13 -21.37 16.08 -3.51
CA TYR A 13 -22.77 16.06 -3.96
C TYR A 13 -22.92 15.15 -5.20
N ARG A 14 -22.05 15.28 -6.19
CA ARG A 14 -22.07 14.46 -7.41
C ARG A 14 -21.81 12.97 -7.13
N LEU A 15 -20.98 12.67 -6.12
CA LEU A 15 -20.77 11.31 -5.64
C LEU A 15 -21.91 10.81 -4.73
N HIS A 16 -22.99 11.54 -4.64
CA HIS A 16 -24.15 11.29 -3.75
C HIS A 16 -23.82 11.29 -2.25
N ILE A 17 -22.62 11.58 -1.82
CA ILE A 17 -22.19 11.47 -0.42
C ILE A 17 -22.99 12.45 0.47
N ILE A 18 -23.23 13.67 -0.01
CA ILE A 18 -23.97 14.73 0.72
C ILE A 18 -25.29 15.14 0.03
N SER A 19 -25.71 14.44 -1.03
CA SER A 19 -27.03 14.71 -1.64
C SER A 19 -28.14 14.26 -0.71
N PRO A 20 -29.40 14.85 -0.78
CA PRO A 20 -30.51 14.44 0.07
C PRO A 20 -30.78 12.92 -0.01
N LYS A 21 -30.82 12.38 -1.23
CA LYS A 21 -30.94 10.93 -1.46
C LYS A 21 -29.76 10.14 -0.88
N GLY A 22 -28.55 10.67 -1.03
CA GLY A 22 -27.34 10.05 -0.48
C GLY A 22 -27.36 10.01 1.03
N LEU A 23 -27.73 11.09 1.71
CA LEU A 23 -27.85 11.14 3.17
C LEU A 23 -28.88 10.13 3.70
N PHE A 24 -30.03 9.98 3.01
CA PHE A 24 -31.03 8.98 3.35
C PHE A 24 -30.48 7.54 3.20
N VAL A 25 -29.76 7.25 2.09
CA VAL A 25 -29.15 5.95 1.85
C VAL A 25 -28.04 5.68 2.88
N TRP A 26 -27.25 6.69 3.26
CA TRP A 26 -26.26 6.58 4.34
C TRP A 26 -26.91 6.22 5.67
N ALA A 27 -27.97 6.95 6.07
CA ALA A 27 -28.68 6.66 7.30
C ALA A 27 -29.18 5.20 7.33
N LYS A 28 -29.82 4.74 6.25
CA LYS A 28 -30.23 3.34 6.11
C LYS A 28 -29.03 2.37 6.17
N SER A 29 -27.94 2.68 5.46
CA SER A 29 -26.76 1.80 5.46
C SER A 29 -26.16 1.67 6.86
N LEU A 30 -26.09 2.76 7.62
CA LEU A 30 -25.58 2.74 9.00
C LEU A 30 -26.53 2.01 9.97
N ILE A 31 -27.85 2.15 9.78
CA ILE A 31 -28.84 1.43 10.62
C ILE A 31 -28.76 -0.08 10.40
N TYR A 32 -28.63 -0.52 9.14
CA TYR A 32 -28.65 -1.95 8.81
C TYR A 32 -27.28 -2.61 8.97
N GLU A 33 -26.19 -1.92 8.66
CA GLU A 33 -24.84 -2.50 8.59
C GLU A 33 -23.87 -1.98 9.67
N GLY A 34 -24.32 -1.01 10.49
CA GLY A 34 -23.42 -0.35 11.46
C GLY A 34 -22.35 0.50 10.79
N ILE A 35 -21.46 1.12 11.58
CA ILE A 35 -20.26 1.81 11.06
C ILE A 35 -19.24 0.74 10.67
N SER A 36 -19.35 0.17 9.48
CA SER A 36 -18.56 -0.95 8.97
C SER A 36 -18.20 -0.76 7.50
N LEU A 37 -17.29 -1.57 6.97
CA LEU A 37 -16.98 -1.59 5.53
C LEU A 37 -18.22 -1.99 4.71
N MET A 38 -19.10 -2.79 5.30
CA MET A 38 -20.32 -3.21 4.64
C MET A 38 -21.30 -2.05 4.42
N ALA A 39 -21.34 -1.05 5.32
CA ALA A 39 -22.17 0.14 5.12
C ALA A 39 -21.71 0.95 3.90
N LEU A 40 -20.39 1.04 3.66
CA LEU A 40 -19.83 1.68 2.48
C LEU A 40 -20.27 0.92 1.21
N LEU A 41 -20.12 -0.41 1.23
CA LEU A 41 -20.51 -1.28 0.11
C LEU A 41 -22.01 -1.20 -0.20
N ARG A 42 -22.87 -1.24 0.84
CA ARG A 42 -24.32 -1.06 0.68
C ARG A 42 -24.67 0.27 0.02
N PHE A 43 -24.02 1.35 0.45
CA PHE A 43 -24.22 2.69 -0.10
C PHE A 43 -23.95 2.70 -1.60
N VAL A 44 -22.80 2.18 -2.02
CA VAL A 44 -22.41 2.17 -3.43
C VAL A 44 -23.25 1.20 -4.26
N ALA A 45 -23.56 0.01 -3.72
CA ALA A 45 -24.44 -0.96 -4.37
C ALA A 45 -25.86 -0.42 -4.63
N TYR A 46 -26.33 0.53 -3.83
CA TYR A 46 -27.60 1.21 -4.07
C TYR A 46 -27.57 2.12 -5.30
N PHE A 47 -26.48 2.90 -5.47
CA PHE A 47 -26.38 3.86 -6.60
C PHE A 47 -25.89 3.22 -7.88
N TYR A 48 -25.03 2.18 -7.78
CA TYR A 48 -24.37 1.57 -8.93
C TYR A 48 -24.50 0.03 -8.93
N PRO A 49 -25.72 -0.54 -8.79
CA PRO A 49 -25.90 -1.99 -8.57
C PRO A 49 -25.32 -2.87 -9.66
N GLN A 50 -25.39 -2.46 -10.92
CA GLN A 50 -24.97 -3.24 -12.09
C GLN A 50 -23.53 -2.92 -12.53
N ARG A 51 -22.89 -1.93 -11.90
CA ARG A 51 -21.49 -1.62 -12.24
C ARG A 51 -20.58 -2.73 -11.71
N CYS A 52 -19.60 -3.12 -12.53
CA CYS A 52 -18.56 -4.05 -12.08
C CYS A 52 -17.81 -3.43 -10.88
N ALA A 53 -17.74 -4.16 -9.77
CA ALA A 53 -17.08 -3.75 -8.54
C ALA A 53 -15.66 -4.30 -8.47
N VAL A 54 -15.50 -5.61 -8.63
CA VAL A 54 -14.22 -6.31 -8.48
C VAL A 54 -14.07 -7.35 -9.57
N ILE A 55 -12.86 -7.41 -10.13
CA ILE A 55 -12.39 -8.47 -11.05
C ILE A 55 -11.12 -9.05 -10.46
N ASP A 56 -11.00 -10.35 -10.39
CA ASP A 56 -9.75 -11.07 -10.14
C ASP A 56 -9.46 -12.06 -11.27
N ASP A 57 -8.45 -12.92 -11.09
CA ASP A 57 -8.04 -13.89 -12.11
C ASP A 57 -9.13 -14.92 -12.45
N CYS A 58 -10.11 -15.13 -11.57
CA CYS A 58 -11.10 -16.19 -11.68
C CYS A 58 -12.49 -15.70 -12.07
N GLN A 59 -12.91 -14.53 -11.57
CA GLN A 59 -14.28 -14.05 -11.70
C GLN A 59 -14.42 -12.54 -11.55
N SER A 60 -15.60 -12.04 -11.89
CA SER A 60 -15.98 -10.65 -11.67
C SER A 60 -17.34 -10.56 -10.97
N LEU A 61 -17.53 -9.54 -10.13
CA LEU A 61 -18.80 -9.25 -9.49
C LEU A 61 -19.20 -7.81 -9.68
N THR A 62 -20.50 -7.59 -9.86
CA THR A 62 -21.14 -6.29 -9.74
C THR A 62 -21.21 -5.84 -8.28
N TYR A 63 -21.45 -4.56 -8.02
CA TYR A 63 -21.64 -4.06 -6.64
C TYR A 63 -22.83 -4.74 -5.93
N ARG A 64 -23.91 -5.07 -6.64
CA ARG A 64 -25.05 -5.81 -6.09
C ARG A 64 -24.64 -7.22 -5.68
N GLU A 65 -23.95 -7.95 -6.54
CA GLU A 65 -23.51 -9.31 -6.26
C GLU A 65 -22.49 -9.33 -5.13
N LEU A 66 -21.51 -8.42 -5.14
CA LEU A 66 -20.53 -8.28 -4.07
C LEU A 66 -21.21 -8.03 -2.71
N TYR A 67 -22.17 -7.12 -2.65
CA TYR A 67 -22.96 -6.86 -1.45
C TYR A 67 -23.73 -8.10 -0.98
N THR A 68 -24.41 -8.79 -1.91
CA THR A 68 -25.21 -10.00 -1.59
C THR A 68 -24.33 -11.13 -1.08
N ARG A 69 -23.25 -11.45 -1.80
CA ARG A 69 -22.31 -12.53 -1.38
C ARG A 69 -21.64 -12.21 -0.05
N THR A 70 -21.32 -10.95 0.20
CA THR A 70 -20.75 -10.54 1.48
C THR A 70 -21.72 -10.74 2.64
N ARG A 71 -23.02 -10.46 2.46
CA ARG A 71 -24.03 -10.73 3.48
C ARG A 71 -24.20 -12.22 3.72
N GLN A 72 -24.23 -13.03 2.68
CA GLN A 72 -24.30 -14.48 2.77
C GLN A 72 -23.11 -15.04 3.56
N LEU A 73 -21.88 -14.61 3.23
CA LEU A 73 -20.69 -15.05 3.96
C LEU A 73 -20.73 -14.60 5.43
N ALA A 74 -21.16 -13.39 5.73
CA ALA A 74 -21.33 -12.94 7.11
C ALA A 74 -22.31 -13.84 7.89
N GLN A 75 -23.41 -14.28 7.26
CA GLN A 75 -24.35 -15.22 7.86
C GLN A 75 -23.69 -16.58 8.14
N ILE A 76 -22.96 -17.12 7.15
CA ILE A 76 -22.23 -18.40 7.28
C ILE A 76 -21.23 -18.34 8.43
N LEU A 77 -20.41 -17.28 8.48
CA LEU A 77 -19.43 -17.08 9.53
C LEU A 77 -20.08 -16.99 10.93
N HIS A 78 -21.23 -16.35 11.02
CA HIS A 78 -21.97 -16.27 12.27
C HIS A 78 -22.62 -17.60 12.67
N THR A 79 -23.29 -18.32 11.75
CA THR A 79 -24.05 -19.53 12.08
C THR A 79 -23.19 -20.78 12.17
N LYS A 80 -22.25 -20.97 11.26
CA LYS A 80 -21.41 -22.19 11.19
C LYS A 80 -20.16 -22.09 12.07
N TYR A 81 -19.51 -20.92 12.11
CA TYR A 81 -18.27 -20.72 12.87
C TYR A 81 -18.52 -19.95 14.18
N HIS A 82 -19.78 -19.66 14.51
CA HIS A 82 -20.22 -19.01 15.77
C HIS A 82 -19.51 -17.67 16.05
N LEU A 83 -19.09 -16.97 14.99
CA LEU A 83 -18.42 -15.67 15.15
C LEU A 83 -19.39 -14.61 15.68
N GLN A 84 -18.96 -13.91 16.73
CA GLN A 84 -19.69 -12.83 17.41
C GLN A 84 -18.85 -11.54 17.49
N PRO A 85 -19.47 -10.39 17.67
CA PRO A 85 -18.76 -9.10 17.78
C PRO A 85 -17.63 -9.16 18.83
N LYS A 86 -16.51 -8.50 18.53
CA LYS A 86 -15.27 -8.43 19.33
C LYS A 86 -14.40 -9.70 19.32
N MET A 87 -14.86 -10.81 18.76
CA MET A 87 -13.99 -11.94 18.52
C MET A 87 -12.86 -11.59 17.54
N ARG A 88 -11.79 -12.38 17.54
CA ARG A 88 -10.60 -12.16 16.72
C ARG A 88 -10.45 -13.23 15.67
N VAL A 89 -10.14 -12.79 14.44
CA VAL A 89 -9.85 -13.67 13.30
C VAL A 89 -8.52 -13.26 12.69
N ALA A 90 -7.65 -14.24 12.47
CA ALA A 90 -6.43 -14.05 11.70
C ALA A 90 -6.68 -14.39 10.23
N LEU A 91 -6.16 -13.59 9.33
CA LEU A 91 -6.23 -13.78 7.88
C LEU A 91 -4.83 -13.75 7.27
N ILE A 92 -4.51 -14.75 6.45
CA ILE A 92 -3.33 -14.74 5.60
C ILE A 92 -3.75 -15.14 4.18
N GLY A 93 -3.61 -14.24 3.24
CA GLY A 93 -4.05 -14.50 1.86
C GLY A 93 -3.61 -13.41 0.90
N ARG A 94 -3.68 -13.74 -0.39
CA ARG A 94 -3.37 -12.83 -1.48
C ARG A 94 -4.59 -12.03 -1.90
N ASN A 95 -4.35 -10.92 -2.60
CA ASN A 95 -5.42 -10.12 -3.16
C ASN A 95 -6.35 -10.96 -4.04
N SER A 96 -7.58 -11.07 -3.63
CA SER A 96 -8.58 -11.86 -4.34
C SER A 96 -10.00 -11.36 -4.03
N LEU A 97 -10.95 -11.78 -4.82
CA LEU A 97 -12.35 -11.50 -4.58
C LEU A 97 -12.86 -12.18 -3.29
N PRO A 98 -12.53 -13.47 -3.01
CA PRO A 98 -12.83 -14.08 -1.72
C PRO A 98 -12.31 -13.29 -0.52
N LEU A 99 -11.04 -12.82 -0.55
CA LEU A 99 -10.47 -12.01 0.52
C LEU A 99 -11.21 -10.67 0.67
N THR A 100 -11.62 -10.06 -0.44
CA THR A 100 -12.42 -8.82 -0.44
C THR A 100 -13.78 -9.03 0.23
N ILE A 101 -14.50 -10.10 -0.12
CA ILE A 101 -15.78 -10.48 0.50
C ILE A 101 -15.58 -10.72 2.00
N LEU A 102 -14.53 -11.43 2.36
CA LEU A 102 -14.20 -11.80 3.75
C LEU A 102 -13.98 -10.56 4.63
N LEU A 103 -13.17 -9.62 4.17
CA LEU A 103 -12.89 -8.37 4.90
C LEU A 103 -14.17 -7.58 5.20
N HIS A 104 -15.09 -7.50 4.25
CA HIS A 104 -16.35 -6.81 4.42
C HIS A 104 -17.31 -7.59 5.35
N ALA A 105 -17.35 -8.92 5.23
CA ALA A 105 -18.17 -9.80 6.07
C ALA A 105 -17.73 -9.76 7.54
N LEU A 106 -16.44 -9.89 7.82
CA LEU A 106 -15.87 -9.80 9.17
C LEU A 106 -16.11 -8.41 9.78
N SER A 107 -15.90 -7.35 8.99
CA SER A 107 -16.23 -5.98 9.42
C SER A 107 -17.71 -5.84 9.77
N ARG A 108 -18.61 -6.45 8.98
CA ARG A 108 -20.07 -6.46 9.24
C ARG A 108 -20.44 -7.18 10.53
N LEU A 109 -19.70 -8.21 10.91
CA LEU A 109 -19.91 -8.95 12.16
C LEU A 109 -19.27 -8.28 13.38
N GLY A 110 -18.53 -7.19 13.21
CA GLY A 110 -17.81 -6.54 14.31
C GLY A 110 -16.58 -7.30 14.80
N ILE A 111 -16.00 -8.15 13.96
CA ILE A 111 -14.85 -9.01 14.24
C ILE A 111 -13.56 -8.21 14.14
N HIS A 112 -12.68 -8.36 15.13
CA HIS A 112 -11.30 -7.86 15.06
C HIS A 112 -10.48 -8.72 14.10
N THR A 113 -10.12 -8.18 12.98
CA THR A 113 -9.42 -8.91 11.91
C THR A 113 -7.96 -8.55 11.90
N THR A 114 -7.07 -9.55 11.96
CA THR A 114 -5.63 -9.37 11.81
C THR A 114 -5.17 -9.89 10.46
N LEU A 115 -4.66 -8.99 9.62
CA LEU A 115 -4.09 -9.34 8.33
C LEU A 115 -2.61 -9.66 8.49
N LEU A 116 -2.22 -10.88 8.19
CA LEU A 116 -0.85 -11.38 8.25
C LEU A 116 -0.19 -11.28 6.88
N SER A 117 1.11 -11.00 6.86
CA SER A 117 1.89 -11.01 5.63
C SER A 117 2.05 -12.43 5.09
N THR A 118 1.91 -12.59 3.78
CA THR A 118 2.20 -13.85 3.08
C THR A 118 3.70 -14.17 3.01
N ASP A 119 4.56 -13.29 3.49
CA ASP A 119 6.02 -13.48 3.58
C ASP A 119 6.46 -14.07 4.94
N LEU A 120 5.51 -14.27 5.88
CA LEU A 120 5.79 -14.91 7.17
C LEU A 120 6.11 -16.39 7.01
N GLY A 121 7.13 -16.87 7.70
CA GLY A 121 7.42 -18.30 7.82
C GLY A 121 6.49 -18.99 8.83
N THR A 122 6.49 -20.31 8.79
CA THR A 122 5.62 -21.18 9.62
C THR A 122 5.72 -20.85 11.10
N GLU A 123 6.92 -20.77 11.66
CA GLU A 123 7.13 -20.47 13.09
C GLU A 123 6.62 -19.08 13.49
N GLN A 124 6.76 -18.09 12.61
CA GLN A 124 6.26 -16.76 12.84
C GLN A 124 4.72 -16.71 12.85
N ILE A 125 4.08 -17.49 11.98
CA ILE A 125 2.62 -17.64 11.96
C ILE A 125 2.15 -18.26 13.27
N ILE A 126 2.76 -19.36 13.71
CA ILE A 126 2.45 -20.03 14.98
C ILE A 126 2.59 -19.04 16.15
N ALA A 127 3.71 -18.33 16.23
CA ALA A 127 3.96 -17.35 17.29
C ALA A 127 2.90 -16.26 17.36
N VAL A 128 2.43 -15.76 16.21
CA VAL A 128 1.35 -14.75 16.17
C VAL A 128 0.02 -15.37 16.60
N LEU A 129 -0.30 -16.59 16.14
CA LEU A 129 -1.55 -17.27 16.50
C LEU A 129 -1.61 -17.60 18.00
N GLN A 130 -0.49 -17.98 18.62
CA GLN A 130 -0.40 -18.27 20.05
C GLN A 130 -0.47 -17.01 20.93
N LYS A 131 0.15 -15.91 20.47
CA LYS A 131 0.19 -14.64 21.22
C LYS A 131 -1.19 -14.02 21.42
N HIS A 132 -2.11 -14.25 20.49
CA HIS A 132 -3.44 -13.65 20.52
C HIS A 132 -4.49 -14.75 20.38
N HIS A 133 -5.45 -14.80 21.28
CA HIS A 133 -6.55 -15.81 21.24
C HIS A 133 -7.47 -15.54 20.03
N TYR A 134 -7.18 -16.17 18.90
CA TYR A 134 -8.02 -16.14 17.69
C TYR A 134 -9.08 -17.26 17.76
N GLN A 135 -10.31 -16.95 17.35
CA GLN A 135 -11.39 -17.92 17.23
C GLN A 135 -11.32 -18.67 15.90
N LEU A 136 -10.80 -18.01 14.88
CA LEU A 136 -10.68 -18.59 13.55
C LEU A 136 -9.42 -18.08 12.86
N PHE A 137 -8.74 -18.97 12.16
CA PHE A 137 -7.63 -18.67 11.25
C PHE A 137 -8.05 -19.00 9.83
N ILE A 138 -8.01 -18.00 8.94
CA ILE A 138 -8.42 -18.15 7.55
C ILE A 138 -7.22 -17.91 6.65
N TYR A 139 -6.99 -18.82 5.69
CA TYR A 139 -5.80 -18.75 4.83
C TYR A 139 -6.10 -19.22 3.41
N ASP A 140 -5.29 -18.76 2.44
CA ASP A 140 -5.30 -19.26 1.06
C ASP A 140 -4.61 -20.63 1.00
N GLU A 141 -5.23 -21.63 0.38
CA GLU A 141 -4.72 -23.01 0.26
C GLU A 141 -3.38 -23.08 -0.49
N GLU A 142 -3.11 -22.14 -1.40
CA GLU A 142 -1.85 -22.06 -2.14
C GLU A 142 -0.61 -21.73 -1.28
N LEU A 143 -0.80 -21.33 -0.02
CA LEU A 143 0.29 -20.92 0.87
C LEU A 143 0.90 -22.13 1.57
N LYS A 144 2.06 -22.58 1.08
CA LYS A 144 2.76 -23.79 1.57
C LYS A 144 3.32 -23.67 2.99
N GLN A 145 3.53 -22.45 3.49
CA GLN A 145 4.07 -22.18 4.83
C GLN A 145 3.05 -22.22 5.96
N ILE A 146 1.80 -22.58 5.67
CA ILE A 146 0.77 -22.69 6.70
C ILE A 146 1.06 -23.93 7.59
N PRO A 147 1.07 -23.79 8.93
CA PRO A 147 1.29 -24.89 9.83
C PRO A 147 0.16 -25.93 9.71
N ILE A 148 0.52 -27.22 9.78
CA ILE A 148 -0.43 -28.34 9.74
C ILE A 148 -1.35 -28.29 10.97
N GLU A 149 -0.76 -27.99 12.15
CA GLU A 149 -1.50 -27.80 13.40
C GLU A 149 -1.54 -26.33 13.78
N THR A 150 -2.73 -25.84 14.09
CA THR A 150 -2.96 -24.45 14.50
C THR A 150 -3.62 -24.41 15.89
N PRO A 151 -3.33 -23.38 16.71
CA PRO A 151 -3.91 -23.27 18.05
C PRO A 151 -5.41 -22.88 18.06
N CYS A 152 -6.01 -22.70 16.91
CA CYS A 152 -7.43 -22.37 16.73
C CYS A 152 -8.00 -23.06 15.48
N THR A 153 -9.31 -23.05 15.33
CA THR A 153 -9.96 -23.55 14.11
C THR A 153 -9.40 -22.87 12.88
N ALA A 154 -8.98 -23.65 11.88
CA ALA A 154 -8.45 -23.16 10.62
C ALA A 154 -9.37 -23.52 9.45
N VAL A 155 -9.50 -22.63 8.47
CA VAL A 155 -10.31 -22.83 7.27
C VAL A 155 -9.69 -22.10 6.08
N THR A 156 -9.80 -22.69 4.89
CA THR A 156 -9.27 -22.05 3.69
C THR A 156 -10.28 -21.05 3.08
N THR A 157 -9.78 -20.08 2.34
CA THR A 157 -10.61 -19.14 1.57
C THR A 157 -11.41 -19.89 0.51
N GLU A 158 -10.86 -20.97 -0.04
CA GLU A 158 -11.47 -21.86 -1.02
C GLU A 158 -12.68 -22.59 -0.41
N THR A 159 -12.52 -23.21 0.76
CA THR A 159 -13.64 -23.85 1.50
C THR A 159 -14.78 -22.88 1.76
N LEU A 160 -14.46 -21.63 2.18
CA LEU A 160 -15.49 -20.62 2.41
C LEU A 160 -16.18 -20.18 1.12
N SER A 161 -15.45 -20.14 0.01
CA SER A 161 -16.00 -19.84 -1.32
C SER A 161 -16.94 -20.94 -1.80
N ASP A 162 -16.59 -22.21 -1.62
CA ASP A 162 -17.43 -23.36 -1.97
C ASP A 162 -18.72 -23.38 -1.17
N ILE A 163 -18.63 -23.13 0.14
CA ILE A 163 -19.83 -23.01 0.99
C ILE A 163 -20.72 -21.85 0.51
N LEU A 164 -20.12 -20.71 0.15
CA LEU A 164 -20.85 -19.54 -0.34
C LEU A 164 -21.58 -19.81 -1.66
N LEU A 165 -21.02 -20.67 -2.52
CA LEU A 165 -21.62 -21.07 -3.80
C LEU A 165 -22.64 -22.19 -3.68
N SER A 166 -22.71 -22.87 -2.54
CA SER A 166 -23.66 -23.96 -2.31
C SER A 166 -25.12 -23.47 -2.31
N LYS A 167 -26.06 -24.38 -2.67
CA LYS A 167 -27.51 -24.10 -2.66
C LYS A 167 -28.02 -23.69 -1.28
N GLU A 168 -27.44 -24.23 -0.20
CA GLU A 168 -27.81 -23.90 1.18
C GLU A 168 -27.54 -22.44 1.55
N ALA A 169 -26.47 -21.84 1.01
CA ALA A 169 -26.15 -20.42 1.23
C ALA A 169 -27.13 -19.47 0.51
N GLN A 170 -27.72 -19.93 -0.60
CA GLN A 170 -28.59 -19.12 -1.45
C GLN A 170 -30.02 -19.01 -0.96
N THR A 171 -30.52 -19.98 -0.18
CA THR A 171 -31.93 -20.12 0.21
C THR A 171 -32.28 -19.56 1.60
N ARG A 172 -31.31 -19.20 2.42
CA ARG A 172 -31.55 -18.76 3.80
C ARG A 172 -31.89 -17.26 3.87
N ASP A 173 -32.94 -16.98 4.63
CA ASP A 173 -33.27 -15.59 4.99
C ASP A 173 -32.14 -15.01 5.85
N ILE A 174 -31.52 -13.92 5.37
CA ILE A 174 -30.27 -13.39 5.97
C ILE A 174 -30.63 -12.51 7.17
N LYS A 175 -30.63 -13.10 8.36
CA LYS A 175 -30.77 -12.38 9.63
C LYS A 175 -29.40 -12.17 10.26
N LEU A 176 -28.85 -10.96 10.14
CA LEU A 176 -27.57 -10.61 10.78
C LEU A 176 -27.82 -9.86 12.09
N LEU A 177 -26.94 -10.10 13.07
CA LEU A 177 -26.94 -9.39 14.34
C LEU A 177 -26.85 -7.87 14.11
N LYS A 178 -27.55 -7.10 14.93
CA LYS A 178 -27.36 -5.64 14.95
C LYS A 178 -26.00 -5.32 15.56
N ILE A 179 -25.19 -4.58 14.84
CA ILE A 179 -23.92 -4.03 15.33
C ILE A 179 -23.91 -2.52 15.16
N TRP A 180 -23.29 -1.82 16.09
CA TRP A 180 -23.10 -0.38 15.97
C TRP A 180 -21.82 -0.03 15.21
N ARG A 181 -20.78 -0.86 15.34
CA ARG A 181 -19.45 -0.60 14.77
C ARG A 181 -18.77 -1.89 14.36
N GLY A 182 -18.14 -1.84 13.20
CA GLY A 182 -17.23 -2.90 12.72
C GLY A 182 -16.02 -3.08 13.63
N GLY A 183 -15.42 -4.26 13.59
CA GLY A 183 -14.20 -4.58 14.33
C GLY A 183 -12.98 -3.79 13.85
N GLU A 184 -11.91 -3.86 14.62
CA GLU A 184 -10.63 -3.29 14.22
C GLU A 184 -9.99 -4.15 13.13
N ILE A 185 -9.34 -3.50 12.17
CA ILE A 185 -8.44 -4.16 11.23
C ILE A 185 -7.01 -3.86 11.68
N THR A 186 -6.28 -4.92 12.01
CA THR A 186 -4.88 -4.86 12.42
C THR A 186 -4.01 -5.36 11.27
N ILE A 187 -2.98 -4.60 10.96
CA ILE A 187 -1.95 -4.96 9.97
C ILE A 187 -0.66 -5.17 10.72
N HIS A 188 0.02 -6.29 10.49
CA HIS A 188 1.36 -6.50 11.01
C HIS A 188 2.39 -5.94 10.02
N SER A 189 3.11 -4.89 10.41
CA SER A 189 4.27 -4.45 9.67
C SER A 189 5.47 -5.29 10.09
N GLY A 190 6.15 -5.93 9.12
CA GLY A 190 7.41 -6.61 9.37
C GLY A 190 8.47 -5.60 9.82
N GLY A 191 8.87 -5.66 11.10
CA GLY A 191 10.09 -5.03 11.55
C GLY A 191 11.28 -5.91 11.13
N THR A 192 12.32 -5.33 10.57
CA THR A 192 13.59 -6.00 10.24
C THR A 192 14.28 -6.62 11.46
N SER A 193 13.81 -6.31 12.68
CA SER A 193 14.36 -6.74 13.97
C SER A 193 13.59 -7.88 14.67
N GLY A 194 12.71 -8.60 13.98
CA GLY A 194 11.93 -9.72 14.59
C GLY A 194 10.78 -9.30 15.52
N ASN A 195 10.70 -8.03 15.90
CA ASN A 195 9.59 -7.50 16.68
C ASN A 195 8.49 -6.96 15.76
N PHE A 196 7.41 -7.73 15.60
CA PHE A 196 6.25 -7.33 14.80
C PHE A 196 5.54 -6.14 15.46
N LYS A 197 5.54 -4.99 14.80
CA LYS A 197 4.68 -3.87 15.20
C LYS A 197 3.26 -4.12 14.71
N SER A 198 2.33 -4.17 15.63
CA SER A 198 0.90 -4.32 15.34
C SER A 198 0.26 -2.94 15.15
N ILE A 199 -0.26 -2.67 13.98
CA ILE A 199 -0.90 -1.40 13.61
C ILE A 199 -2.40 -1.61 13.55
N ALA A 200 -3.10 -1.25 14.63
CA ALA A 200 -4.54 -1.38 14.72
C ALA A 200 -5.26 -0.10 14.26
N ARG A 201 -6.23 -0.25 13.38
CA ARG A 201 -7.09 0.84 12.91
C ARG A 201 -8.57 0.47 13.08
N ARG A 202 -9.32 1.32 13.78
CA ARG A 202 -10.78 1.19 13.88
C ARG A 202 -11.47 1.91 12.73
N PRO A 203 -12.53 1.35 12.15
CA PRO A 203 -13.41 2.07 11.25
C PRO A 203 -13.93 3.34 11.95
N SER A 204 -13.65 4.50 11.38
CA SER A 204 -14.06 5.80 11.92
C SER A 204 -14.17 6.81 10.80
N VAL A 205 -15.32 7.46 10.70
CA VAL A 205 -15.55 8.52 9.70
C VAL A 205 -14.55 9.66 9.89
N THR A 206 -14.28 10.06 11.12
CA THR A 206 -13.37 11.17 11.45
C THR A 206 -11.92 10.89 11.10
N SER A 207 -11.50 9.63 11.10
CA SER A 207 -10.14 9.23 10.74
C SER A 207 -9.98 8.97 9.23
N PHE A 208 -11.06 8.63 8.54
CA PHE A 208 -11.04 8.28 7.12
C PHE A 208 -11.29 9.50 6.21
N LEU A 209 -12.14 10.43 6.65
CA LEU A 209 -12.56 11.57 5.85
C LEU A 209 -11.41 12.52 5.46
N PRO A 210 -10.49 12.94 6.34
CA PRO A 210 -9.42 13.86 5.95
C PRO A 210 -8.48 13.31 4.86
N PRO A 211 -7.94 12.07 4.95
CA PRO A 211 -7.14 11.51 3.86
C PRO A 211 -7.94 11.33 2.56
N LEU A 212 -9.22 10.96 2.65
CA LEU A 212 -10.07 10.90 1.46
C LEU A 212 -10.22 12.27 0.79
N LEU A 213 -10.51 13.33 1.56
CA LEU A 213 -10.59 14.68 1.02
C LEU A 213 -9.28 15.16 0.37
N ALA A 214 -8.13 14.77 0.94
CA ALA A 214 -6.83 15.06 0.35
C ALA A 214 -6.66 14.37 -1.01
N LEU A 215 -7.05 13.10 -1.14
CA LEU A 215 -7.02 12.37 -2.41
C LEU A 215 -8.01 12.95 -3.44
N LEU A 216 -9.20 13.35 -3.01
CA LEU A 216 -10.17 14.01 -3.89
C LEU A 216 -9.65 15.35 -4.40
N HIS A 217 -8.99 16.15 -3.56
CA HIS A 217 -8.49 17.46 -3.93
C HIS A 217 -7.22 17.39 -4.79
N ASN A 218 -6.22 16.63 -4.36
CA ASN A 218 -4.89 16.67 -4.96
C ASN A 218 -4.74 15.71 -6.15
N ILE A 219 -5.33 14.51 -6.07
CA ILE A 219 -5.25 13.48 -7.12
C ILE A 219 -6.47 13.51 -8.03
N ARG A 220 -7.60 14.08 -7.56
CA ARG A 220 -8.89 14.07 -8.27
C ARG A 220 -9.36 12.64 -8.57
N ILE A 221 -9.14 11.74 -7.60
CA ILE A 221 -9.40 10.31 -7.77
C ILE A 221 -10.82 9.99 -8.25
N TYR A 222 -11.78 10.89 -8.05
CA TYR A 222 -13.17 10.76 -8.51
C TYR A 222 -13.34 10.79 -10.04
N GLU A 223 -12.36 11.31 -10.79
CA GLU A 223 -12.42 11.39 -12.25
C GLU A 223 -12.13 10.06 -12.94
N TYR A 224 -11.50 9.12 -12.27
CA TYR A 224 -11.09 7.83 -12.81
C TYR A 224 -12.13 6.76 -12.56
N LYS A 225 -12.21 5.76 -13.45
CA LYS A 225 -13.24 4.71 -13.44
C LYS A 225 -12.72 3.35 -12.99
N SER A 226 -11.44 3.07 -13.21
CA SER A 226 -10.82 1.76 -12.96
C SER A 226 -9.52 1.87 -12.20
N VAL A 227 -9.26 0.89 -11.34
CA VAL A 227 -8.06 0.80 -10.49
C VAL A 227 -7.51 -0.61 -10.53
N LEU A 228 -6.21 -0.78 -10.73
CA LEU A 228 -5.52 -2.06 -10.56
C LEU A 228 -4.78 -2.06 -9.23
N ILE A 229 -4.98 -3.10 -8.41
CA ILE A 229 -4.32 -3.27 -7.11
C ILE A 229 -3.47 -4.53 -7.14
N SER A 230 -2.15 -4.36 -7.23
CA SER A 230 -1.14 -5.41 -7.08
C SER A 230 -0.48 -5.37 -5.69
N LEU A 231 -0.66 -4.26 -4.95
CA LEU A 231 -0.13 -4.12 -3.59
C LEU A 231 -0.96 -4.94 -2.60
N PRO A 232 -0.34 -5.73 -1.72
CA PRO A 232 -1.07 -6.61 -0.81
C PRO A 232 -1.98 -5.88 0.18
N PHE A 233 -3.13 -6.49 0.52
CA PHE A 233 -4.08 -5.91 1.49
C PHE A 233 -3.58 -5.93 2.93
N TYR A 234 -2.61 -6.77 3.27
CA TYR A 234 -1.94 -6.71 4.58
C TYR A 234 -0.95 -5.53 4.70
N HIS A 235 -0.91 -4.63 3.69
CA HIS A 235 -0.31 -3.30 3.79
C HIS A 235 -1.36 -2.22 3.68
N GLY A 236 -1.19 -1.18 4.50
CA GLY A 236 -2.13 -0.06 4.57
C GLY A 236 -2.38 0.62 3.23
N PHE A 237 -1.40 0.65 2.32
CA PHE A 237 -1.54 1.25 1.00
C PHE A 237 -2.48 0.42 0.11
N GLY A 238 -2.28 -0.90 0.00
CA GLY A 238 -3.16 -1.78 -0.77
C GLY A 238 -4.59 -1.79 -0.22
N LEU A 239 -4.74 -1.98 1.10
CA LEU A 239 -6.05 -2.01 1.74
C LEU A 239 -6.82 -0.70 1.62
N SER A 240 -6.16 0.44 1.85
CA SER A 240 -6.82 1.75 1.72
C SER A 240 -7.24 2.04 0.29
N THR A 241 -6.43 1.62 -0.69
CA THR A 241 -6.80 1.72 -2.12
C THR A 241 -8.05 0.91 -2.42
N LEU A 242 -8.17 -0.33 -1.93
CA LEU A 242 -9.38 -1.13 -2.09
C LEU A 242 -10.61 -0.41 -1.53
N ILE A 243 -10.55 0.02 -0.26
CA ILE A 243 -11.68 0.65 0.43
C ILE A 243 -12.12 1.94 -0.27
N ILE A 244 -11.16 2.80 -0.63
CA ILE A 244 -11.44 4.08 -1.30
C ILE A 244 -12.01 3.84 -2.71
N SER A 245 -11.45 2.90 -3.46
CA SER A 245 -11.90 2.60 -4.81
C SER A 245 -13.33 2.06 -4.82
N LEU A 246 -13.66 1.14 -3.91
CA LEU A 246 -15.02 0.62 -3.77
C LEU A 246 -16.00 1.72 -3.33
N LEU A 247 -15.62 2.57 -2.35
CA LEU A 247 -16.45 3.71 -1.93
C LEU A 247 -16.74 4.69 -3.08
N MET A 248 -15.80 4.86 -4.00
CA MET A 248 -15.94 5.72 -5.18
C MET A 248 -16.71 5.04 -6.34
N GLY A 249 -17.21 3.84 -6.18
CA GLY A 249 -17.95 3.11 -7.21
C GLY A 249 -17.09 2.72 -8.43
N LYS A 250 -15.79 2.47 -8.22
CA LYS A 250 -14.84 2.13 -9.30
C LYS A 250 -14.83 0.65 -9.61
N LYS A 251 -14.42 0.31 -10.85
CA LYS A 251 -14.01 -1.05 -11.20
C LYS A 251 -12.63 -1.31 -10.59
N VAL A 252 -12.53 -2.29 -9.69
CA VAL A 252 -11.28 -2.70 -9.05
C VAL A 252 -10.80 -4.00 -9.67
N CYS A 253 -9.64 -3.99 -10.31
CA CYS A 253 -8.96 -5.19 -10.76
C CYS A 253 -7.93 -5.61 -9.71
N LEU A 254 -7.96 -6.86 -9.30
CA LEU A 254 -7.06 -7.42 -8.30
C LEU A 254 -6.04 -8.32 -8.97
N GLN A 255 -4.81 -8.20 -8.54
CA GLN A 255 -3.74 -9.12 -8.93
C GLN A 255 -3.19 -9.79 -7.67
N ARG A 256 -3.15 -11.12 -7.66
CA ARG A 256 -2.72 -11.92 -6.50
C ARG A 256 -1.23 -11.73 -6.18
N ARG A 257 -0.39 -11.72 -7.20
CA ARG A 257 1.06 -11.47 -7.13
C ARG A 257 1.46 -10.50 -8.23
N PHE A 258 2.32 -9.58 -7.93
CA PHE A 258 2.89 -8.72 -8.94
C PHE A 258 3.73 -9.55 -9.93
N ASP A 259 3.38 -9.43 -11.19
CA ASP A 259 4.12 -9.90 -12.35
C ASP A 259 4.04 -8.79 -13.39
N ALA A 260 5.18 -8.25 -13.80
CA ALA A 260 5.21 -7.05 -14.61
C ALA A 260 4.54 -7.25 -15.98
N ILE A 261 4.72 -8.42 -16.62
CA ILE A 261 4.12 -8.73 -17.93
C ILE A 261 2.61 -8.83 -17.79
N LYS A 262 2.13 -9.66 -16.86
CA LYS A 262 0.68 -9.83 -16.61
C LYS A 262 0.03 -8.53 -16.16
N THR A 263 0.73 -7.71 -15.37
CA THR A 263 0.22 -6.40 -14.94
C THR A 263 -0.05 -5.49 -16.14
N LEU A 264 0.89 -5.41 -17.07
CA LEU A 264 0.74 -4.62 -18.30
C LEU A 264 -0.39 -5.15 -19.20
N GLU A 265 -0.56 -6.47 -19.28
CA GLU A 265 -1.68 -7.10 -19.99
C GLU A 265 -3.04 -6.74 -19.37
N ILE A 266 -3.14 -6.77 -18.02
CA ILE A 266 -4.35 -6.36 -17.31
C ILE A 266 -4.63 -4.87 -17.54
N ILE A 267 -3.60 -3.99 -17.47
CA ILE A 267 -3.76 -2.56 -17.72
C ILE A 267 -4.36 -2.33 -19.12
N GLN A 268 -3.83 -2.99 -20.14
CA GLN A 268 -4.28 -2.86 -21.51
C GLN A 268 -5.69 -3.45 -21.70
N ARG A 269 -5.93 -4.68 -21.26
CA ARG A 269 -7.21 -5.38 -21.42
C ARG A 269 -8.35 -4.68 -20.68
N GLU A 270 -8.12 -4.31 -19.44
CA GLU A 270 -9.14 -3.72 -18.55
C GLU A 270 -9.22 -2.19 -18.66
N GLN A 271 -8.37 -1.56 -19.48
CA GLN A 271 -8.28 -0.11 -19.66
C GLN A 271 -8.15 0.59 -18.28
N ILE A 272 -7.13 0.20 -17.53
CA ILE A 272 -6.87 0.71 -16.18
C ILE A 272 -6.42 2.17 -16.22
N GLU A 273 -7.06 3.01 -15.43
CA GLU A 273 -6.74 4.44 -15.34
C GLU A 273 -5.87 4.79 -14.13
N VAL A 274 -5.98 4.02 -13.03
CA VAL A 274 -5.23 4.28 -11.78
C VAL A 274 -4.50 3.04 -11.32
N MET A 275 -3.25 3.21 -10.87
CA MET A 275 -2.51 2.14 -10.23
C MET A 275 -1.65 2.67 -9.08
N PRO A 276 -1.87 2.21 -7.82
CA PRO A 276 -0.90 2.36 -6.76
C PRO A 276 0.28 1.42 -7.01
N ILE A 277 1.49 1.92 -6.85
CA ILE A 277 2.70 1.20 -7.23
C ILE A 277 3.86 1.53 -6.27
N VAL A 278 4.82 0.64 -6.15
CA VAL A 278 6.12 0.96 -5.56
C VAL A 278 7.17 1.17 -6.66
N PRO A 279 8.22 1.97 -6.41
CA PRO A 279 9.22 2.30 -7.45
C PRO A 279 9.82 1.09 -8.15
N ALA A 280 10.13 0.02 -7.40
CA ALA A 280 10.70 -1.20 -7.97
C ALA A 280 9.76 -1.91 -8.97
N MET A 281 8.44 -1.87 -8.76
CA MET A 281 7.47 -2.39 -9.73
C MET A 281 7.47 -1.54 -11.01
N LEU A 282 7.48 -0.20 -10.87
CA LEU A 282 7.50 0.73 -12.00
C LEU A 282 8.79 0.59 -12.83
N SER A 283 9.95 0.42 -12.15
CA SER A 283 11.22 0.17 -12.83
C SER A 283 11.18 -1.10 -13.70
N ARG A 284 10.49 -2.16 -13.24
CA ARG A 284 10.36 -3.40 -14.02
C ARG A 284 9.45 -3.26 -15.25
N PHE A 285 8.49 -2.36 -15.24
CA PHE A 285 7.69 -2.10 -16.44
C PHE A 285 8.54 -1.58 -17.60
N TRP A 286 9.49 -0.69 -17.31
CA TRP A 286 10.37 -0.11 -18.33
C TRP A 286 11.39 -1.08 -18.90
N GLN A 287 11.50 -2.30 -18.35
CA GLN A 287 12.30 -3.38 -18.92
C GLN A 287 11.53 -4.24 -19.94
N ILE A 288 10.21 -3.99 -20.08
CA ILE A 288 9.34 -4.78 -20.96
C ILE A 288 9.14 -4.03 -22.28
N GLU A 289 9.34 -4.73 -23.36
CA GLU A 289 9.06 -4.22 -24.70
C GLU A 289 7.58 -3.82 -24.82
N ASN A 290 7.31 -2.70 -25.48
CA ASN A 290 5.96 -2.14 -25.67
C ASN A 290 5.21 -1.78 -24.36
N ALA A 291 5.91 -1.58 -23.24
CA ALA A 291 5.29 -1.16 -21.97
C ALA A 291 4.51 0.15 -22.13
N LYS A 292 5.06 1.12 -22.86
CA LYS A 292 4.42 2.41 -23.16
C LYS A 292 3.03 2.23 -23.78
N GLU A 293 2.91 1.38 -24.78
CA GLU A 293 1.66 1.11 -25.50
C GLU A 293 0.62 0.48 -24.59
N LYS A 294 1.04 -0.49 -23.76
CA LYS A 294 0.18 -1.18 -22.81
C LYS A 294 -0.31 -0.26 -21.68
N MET A 295 0.47 0.77 -21.35
CA MET A 295 0.16 1.74 -20.30
C MET A 295 -0.64 2.97 -20.77
N LYS A 296 -1.06 3.06 -22.02
CA LYS A 296 -1.77 4.23 -22.60
C LYS A 296 -3.03 4.65 -21.84
N SER A 297 -3.74 3.71 -21.20
CA SER A 297 -4.94 4.00 -20.41
C SER A 297 -4.65 4.63 -19.07
N LEU A 298 -3.41 4.48 -18.55
CA LEU A 298 -3.02 5.02 -17.25
C LEU A 298 -3.02 6.56 -17.26
N ARG A 299 -3.71 7.12 -16.29
CA ARG A 299 -3.83 8.56 -16.07
C ARG A 299 -3.34 8.99 -14.69
N CYS A 300 -3.13 8.02 -13.80
CA CYS A 300 -2.69 8.26 -12.44
C CYS A 300 -1.90 7.06 -11.90
N LEU A 301 -0.62 7.24 -11.74
CA LEU A 301 0.26 6.33 -11.02
C LEU A 301 0.57 6.93 -9.64
N ILE A 302 0.28 6.21 -8.57
CA ILE A 302 0.55 6.69 -7.21
C ILE A 302 1.69 5.86 -6.64
N SER A 303 2.91 6.42 -6.70
CA SER A 303 4.08 5.80 -6.10
C SER A 303 4.11 6.04 -4.59
N GLY A 304 4.48 5.03 -3.82
CA GLY A 304 4.63 5.16 -2.37
C GLY A 304 5.28 3.94 -1.74
N GLY A 305 5.57 4.04 -0.45
CA GLY A 305 6.12 2.95 0.34
C GLY A 305 7.63 2.73 0.22
N ASP A 306 8.27 3.36 -0.75
CA ASP A 306 9.72 3.36 -0.93
C ASP A 306 10.17 4.66 -1.58
N ARG A 307 11.49 4.93 -1.61
CA ARG A 307 12.06 6.11 -2.23
C ARG A 307 11.94 6.05 -3.76
N LEU A 308 11.38 7.09 -4.35
CA LEU A 308 11.18 7.21 -5.79
C LEU A 308 12.41 7.86 -6.44
N PRO A 309 13.19 7.14 -7.30
CA PRO A 309 14.34 7.72 -7.98
C PRO A 309 13.95 8.80 -8.99
N LYS A 310 14.74 9.87 -9.10
CA LYS A 310 14.51 10.95 -10.06
C LYS A 310 14.55 10.46 -11.51
N SER A 311 15.50 9.57 -11.83
CA SER A 311 15.59 8.93 -13.15
C SER A 311 14.31 8.20 -13.55
N LEU A 312 13.67 7.52 -12.60
CA LEU A 312 12.41 6.81 -12.84
C LEU A 312 11.23 7.77 -13.08
N ILE A 313 11.22 8.93 -12.39
CA ILE A 313 10.26 10.00 -12.64
C ILE A 313 10.43 10.52 -14.08
N ASP A 314 11.65 10.87 -14.45
CA ASP A 314 11.96 11.48 -15.74
C ASP A 314 11.65 10.51 -16.89
N THR A 315 12.04 9.23 -16.76
CA THR A 315 11.66 8.17 -17.71
C THR A 315 10.15 8.06 -17.84
N THR A 316 9.43 8.00 -16.72
CA THR A 316 7.96 7.86 -16.74
C THR A 316 7.27 9.05 -17.41
N HIS A 317 7.69 10.27 -17.08
CA HIS A 317 7.14 11.48 -17.68
C HIS A 317 7.42 11.55 -19.20
N GLN A 318 8.62 11.13 -19.62
CA GLN A 318 8.98 11.08 -21.03
C GLN A 318 8.15 10.05 -21.81
N GLN A 319 7.88 8.89 -21.20
CA GLN A 319 7.22 7.78 -21.89
C GLN A 319 5.69 7.91 -21.94
N ILE A 320 5.05 8.28 -20.83
CA ILE A 320 3.58 8.30 -20.68
C ILE A 320 3.01 9.61 -20.15
N GLY A 321 3.84 10.65 -20.02
CA GLY A 321 3.42 11.98 -19.56
C GLY A 321 3.36 12.14 -18.05
N GLU A 322 2.84 13.29 -17.61
CA GLU A 322 2.74 13.70 -16.21
C GLU A 322 1.61 12.98 -15.48
N VAL A 323 1.75 11.68 -15.24
CA VAL A 323 0.75 10.83 -14.56
C VAL A 323 1.20 10.33 -13.19
N LEU A 324 2.47 10.55 -12.81
CA LEU A 324 3.10 10.00 -11.61
C LEU A 324 2.98 10.95 -10.42
N PHE A 325 2.41 10.46 -9.32
CA PHE A 325 2.35 11.10 -8.01
C PHE A 325 3.28 10.39 -7.04
N ASN A 326 3.89 11.14 -6.11
CA ASN A 326 4.65 10.56 -5.00
C ASN A 326 3.87 10.76 -3.70
N LEU A 327 3.46 9.66 -3.08
CA LEU A 327 2.70 9.64 -1.84
C LEU A 327 3.62 9.15 -0.71
N TYR A 328 3.83 9.98 0.28
CA TYR A 328 4.70 9.66 1.40
C TYR A 328 3.93 9.54 2.71
N GLY A 329 4.31 8.54 3.50
CA GLY A 329 3.70 8.28 4.78
C GLY A 329 4.36 7.12 5.51
N THR A 330 3.98 6.94 6.78
CA THR A 330 4.41 5.80 7.60
C THR A 330 3.23 4.93 7.99
N SER A 331 3.51 3.71 8.38
CA SER A 331 2.48 2.79 8.85
C SER A 331 1.73 3.34 10.07
N GLU A 332 2.42 4.05 10.96
CA GLU A 332 1.90 4.62 12.19
C GLU A 332 1.08 5.90 11.94
N ALA A 333 1.61 6.83 11.17
CA ALA A 333 0.98 8.13 10.90
C ALA A 333 -0.04 8.11 9.76
N GLY A 334 0.01 7.10 8.88
CA GLY A 334 -0.69 7.06 7.62
C GLY A 334 0.04 7.89 6.56
N PHE A 335 -0.59 8.18 5.42
CA PHE A 335 0.00 9.08 4.44
C PHE A 335 -0.20 10.53 4.87
N PHE A 336 0.76 11.39 4.61
CA PHE A 336 0.73 12.76 5.09
C PHE A 336 1.44 13.80 4.20
N MET A 337 2.16 13.38 3.17
CA MET A 337 2.68 14.25 2.12
C MET A 337 2.36 13.70 0.73
N LEU A 338 2.24 14.62 -0.22
CA LEU A 338 1.98 14.28 -1.60
C LEU A 338 2.69 15.27 -2.51
N ALA A 339 3.42 14.74 -3.50
CA ALA A 339 3.92 15.51 -4.64
C ALA A 339 3.11 15.13 -5.89
N ASN A 340 2.64 16.13 -6.61
CA ASN A 340 1.98 15.95 -7.89
C ASN A 340 3.00 15.86 -9.05
N PRO A 341 2.58 15.41 -10.27
CA PRO A 341 3.51 15.23 -11.38
C PRO A 341 4.31 16.49 -11.76
N LYS A 342 3.71 17.68 -11.69
CA LYS A 342 4.40 18.95 -11.98
C LYS A 342 5.45 19.28 -10.94
N GLU A 343 5.16 19.07 -9.67
CA GLU A 343 6.11 19.25 -8.58
C GLU A 343 7.29 18.29 -8.71
N LEU A 344 7.04 17.02 -9.11
CA LEU A 344 8.10 16.05 -9.39
C LEU A 344 8.97 16.42 -10.56
N ALA A 345 8.44 17.10 -11.56
CA ALA A 345 9.18 17.58 -12.72
C ALA A 345 10.02 18.84 -12.41
N SER A 346 9.55 19.70 -11.49
CA SER A 346 10.14 21.04 -11.27
C SER A 346 11.44 21.04 -10.44
N PHE A 347 11.74 19.95 -9.70
CA PHE A 347 12.93 19.85 -8.87
C PHE A 347 13.97 18.89 -9.46
N LYS A 348 15.26 19.21 -9.24
CA LYS A 348 16.39 18.32 -9.61
C LYS A 348 16.39 17.03 -8.78
N GLU A 349 15.96 17.13 -7.52
CA GLU A 349 15.82 16.01 -6.60
C GLU A 349 14.35 15.60 -6.45
N THR A 350 14.12 14.35 -6.04
CA THR A 350 12.76 13.88 -5.77
C THR A 350 12.20 14.53 -4.52
N THR A 351 11.16 15.33 -4.66
CA THR A 351 10.43 15.88 -3.52
C THR A 351 9.41 14.89 -2.97
N LEU A 352 9.21 14.92 -1.64
CA LEU A 352 8.09 14.29 -0.95
C LEU A 352 6.78 15.07 -1.11
N GLY A 353 6.87 16.29 -1.66
CA GLY A 353 5.77 17.24 -1.74
C GLY A 353 5.59 18.06 -0.47
N LYS A 354 4.35 18.52 -0.26
CA LYS A 354 3.93 19.28 0.92
C LYS A 354 3.03 18.45 1.82
N PRO A 355 2.96 18.76 3.12
CA PRO A 355 2.00 18.16 4.02
C PRO A 355 0.57 18.38 3.54
N ILE A 356 -0.24 17.32 3.57
CA ILE A 356 -1.67 17.42 3.24
C ILE A 356 -2.44 18.11 4.38
N ARG A 357 -3.60 18.68 4.06
CA ARG A 357 -4.41 19.42 5.03
C ARG A 357 -4.76 18.53 6.25
N GLY A 358 -4.49 19.05 7.45
CA GLY A 358 -4.76 18.35 8.71
C GLY A 358 -3.61 17.50 9.24
N VAL A 359 -2.42 17.67 8.66
CA VAL A 359 -1.15 17.15 9.16
C VAL A 359 -0.20 18.29 9.42
N ASP A 360 0.49 18.22 10.55
CA ASP A 360 1.59 19.09 10.88
C ASP A 360 2.91 18.31 10.75
N CYS A 361 3.88 18.92 10.08
CA CYS A 361 5.23 18.39 9.91
C CYS A 361 6.25 19.41 10.38
N LYS A 362 7.34 18.92 10.96
CA LYS A 362 8.50 19.77 11.33
C LYS A 362 9.79 18.97 11.23
N VAL A 363 10.87 19.67 10.93
CA VAL A 363 12.22 19.11 10.95
C VAL A 363 12.86 19.51 12.28
N LYS A 364 13.49 18.56 12.96
CA LYS A 364 14.21 18.79 14.22
C LYS A 364 15.66 18.33 14.09
N ASP A 365 16.50 18.85 15.00
CA ASP A 365 17.90 18.44 15.12
C ASP A 365 18.67 18.62 13.78
N CYS A 366 18.47 19.78 13.14
CA CYS A 366 19.05 20.08 11.84
C CYS A 366 20.56 20.27 11.92
N ASN A 367 21.29 19.67 10.98
CA ASN A 367 22.68 19.96 10.73
C ASN A 367 22.86 21.32 10.01
N ARG A 368 24.12 21.69 9.69
CA ARG A 368 24.45 22.94 8.97
C ARG A 368 23.83 23.07 7.58
N GLN A 369 23.42 21.94 6.97
CA GLN A 369 22.77 21.87 5.66
C GLN A 369 21.24 21.92 5.76
N GLY A 370 20.66 22.07 6.96
CA GLY A 370 19.22 22.07 7.19
C GLY A 370 18.57 20.67 7.13
N ILE A 371 19.39 19.61 7.15
CA ILE A 371 18.91 18.22 7.20
C ILE A 371 18.72 17.82 8.64
N GLY A 372 17.54 17.33 8.98
CA GLY A 372 17.19 16.89 10.32
C GLY A 372 16.10 15.82 10.31
N THR A 373 15.66 15.41 11.50
CA THR A 373 14.68 14.36 11.67
C THR A 373 13.27 14.87 11.40
N LEU A 374 12.49 14.14 10.60
CA LEU A 374 11.09 14.46 10.32
C LEU A 374 10.20 14.02 11.48
N TRP A 375 9.45 14.99 12.01
CA TRP A 375 8.39 14.77 12.98
C TRP A 375 7.04 15.08 12.36
N VAL A 376 6.06 14.19 12.58
CA VAL A 376 4.70 14.32 12.06
C VAL A 376 3.66 14.23 13.17
N ARG A 377 2.59 15.01 13.04
CA ARG A 377 1.39 14.94 13.87
C ARG A 377 0.16 14.81 12.98
N SER A 378 -0.56 13.70 13.10
CA SER A 378 -1.70 13.37 12.23
C SER A 378 -2.92 13.00 13.05
N ARG A 379 -4.11 13.47 12.60
CA ARG A 379 -5.40 13.13 13.21
C ARG A 379 -5.84 11.70 12.92
N TRP A 380 -5.30 11.09 11.87
CA TRP A 380 -5.63 9.71 11.43
C TRP A 380 -4.51 8.70 11.66
N ALA A 381 -3.52 9.05 12.45
CA ALA A 381 -2.54 8.11 12.94
C ALA A 381 -3.18 6.89 13.62
N MET A 382 -2.43 5.80 13.75
CA MET A 382 -2.87 4.60 14.44
C MET A 382 -3.39 4.91 15.86
N ARG A 383 -4.16 3.98 16.42
CA ARG A 383 -4.69 4.11 17.78
C ARG A 383 -3.56 4.36 18.79
N GLY A 384 -3.74 5.34 19.67
CA GLY A 384 -2.74 5.74 20.67
C GLY A 384 -1.76 6.81 20.22
N LEU A 385 -1.63 7.08 18.90
CA LEU A 385 -0.72 8.09 18.34
C LEU A 385 -1.42 9.28 17.69
N ARG A 386 -2.74 9.32 17.73
CA ARG A 386 -3.53 10.44 17.14
C ARG A 386 -3.22 11.77 17.81
N ASN A 387 -3.01 12.79 17.00
CA ASN A 387 -2.66 14.15 17.46
C ASN A 387 -1.38 14.25 18.30
N GLN A 388 -0.55 13.21 18.32
CA GLN A 388 0.75 13.23 18.99
C GLN A 388 1.87 13.40 17.96
N TRP A 389 2.94 14.09 18.36
CA TRP A 389 4.13 14.20 17.57
C TRP A 389 4.88 12.87 17.55
N GLN A 390 5.16 12.39 16.35
CA GLN A 390 5.85 11.13 16.11
C GLN A 390 7.12 11.40 15.32
N ASN A 391 8.24 10.86 15.78
CA ASN A 391 9.46 10.81 14.99
C ASN A 391 9.31 9.71 13.94
N THR A 392 9.48 10.03 12.66
CA THR A 392 9.39 9.04 11.58
C THR A 392 10.66 8.20 11.44
N GLY A 393 11.78 8.68 11.98
CA GLY A 393 13.12 8.13 11.76
C GLY A 393 13.74 8.53 10.42
N ASP A 394 13.03 9.30 9.60
CA ASP A 394 13.53 9.75 8.30
C ASP A 394 14.26 11.10 8.44
N LEU A 395 15.37 11.25 7.73
CA LEU A 395 16.11 12.49 7.59
C LEU A 395 15.59 13.26 6.39
N VAL A 396 15.22 14.50 6.61
CA VAL A 396 14.67 15.38 5.56
C VAL A 396 15.23 16.79 5.65
N SER A 397 15.18 17.51 4.54
CA SER A 397 15.29 18.96 4.49
C SER A 397 13.98 19.58 4.00
N GLN A 398 13.76 20.86 4.30
CA GLN A 398 12.62 21.63 3.83
C GLN A 398 13.13 22.90 3.14
N ASN A 399 12.67 23.18 1.92
CA ASN A 399 13.01 24.41 1.23
C ASN A 399 12.11 25.59 1.69
N SER A 400 12.43 26.81 1.24
CA SER A 400 11.68 28.03 1.56
C SER A 400 10.23 28.01 1.08
N GLU A 401 9.90 27.21 0.07
CA GLU A 401 8.54 27.05 -0.45
C GLU A 401 7.72 26.00 0.31
N GLY A 402 8.32 25.30 1.28
CA GLY A 402 7.66 24.28 2.12
C GLY A 402 7.65 22.88 1.54
N TYR A 403 8.43 22.59 0.49
CA TYR A 403 8.62 21.22 -0.02
C TYR A 403 9.65 20.46 0.80
N PHE A 404 9.40 19.19 1.02
CA PHE A 404 10.28 18.28 1.75
C PHE A 404 11.07 17.38 0.80
N PHE A 405 12.34 17.11 1.15
CA PHE A 405 13.24 16.23 0.42
C PHE A 405 13.81 15.18 1.36
N HIS A 406 13.85 13.93 0.93
CA HIS A 406 14.29 12.79 1.75
C HIS A 406 15.78 12.53 1.56
N HIS A 407 16.53 12.42 2.65
CA HIS A 407 17.98 12.22 2.66
C HIS A 407 18.39 10.84 3.22
N GLY A 408 17.45 10.02 3.65
CA GLY A 408 17.71 8.67 4.19
C GLY A 408 17.06 8.46 5.55
N ARG A 409 17.43 7.37 6.21
CA ARG A 409 16.95 7.05 7.55
C ARG A 409 18.03 7.26 8.60
N ALA A 410 17.65 7.83 9.73
CA ALA A 410 18.57 8.04 10.85
C ALA A 410 19.12 6.73 11.41
N ASP A 411 18.32 5.65 11.41
CA ASP A 411 18.68 4.32 11.91
C ASP A 411 19.50 3.47 10.90
N ARG A 412 19.62 3.92 9.65
CA ARG A 412 20.47 3.27 8.62
C ARG A 412 21.80 3.99 8.39
N MET A 413 22.01 5.14 9.02
CA MET A 413 23.29 5.84 8.93
C MET A 413 24.40 4.98 9.54
N VAL A 414 25.50 4.83 8.81
CA VAL A 414 26.65 4.00 9.20
C VAL A 414 27.89 4.86 9.28
N VAL A 415 28.73 4.62 10.29
CA VAL A 415 30.05 5.25 10.38
C VAL A 415 31.07 4.35 9.68
N CYS A 416 31.63 4.84 8.57
CA CYS A 416 32.67 4.18 7.78
C CYS A 416 33.96 5.01 7.85
N GLY A 417 35.00 4.44 8.48
CA GLY A 417 36.29 5.16 8.59
C GLY A 417 36.19 6.54 9.29
N GLY A 418 35.25 6.71 10.23
CA GLY A 418 35.01 7.97 10.93
C GLY A 418 34.05 8.95 10.22
N GLU A 419 33.58 8.64 9.02
CA GLU A 419 32.63 9.45 8.26
C GLU A 419 31.21 8.84 8.29
N ASN A 420 30.19 9.70 8.39
CA ASN A 420 28.79 9.30 8.34
C ASN A 420 28.37 9.02 6.89
N VAL A 421 27.97 7.79 6.61
CA VAL A 421 27.53 7.33 5.30
C VAL A 421 26.05 6.94 5.35
N GLN A 422 25.30 7.40 4.36
CA GLN A 422 23.90 7.01 4.15
C GLN A 422 23.82 5.99 3.01
N PRO A 423 23.54 4.71 3.28
CA PRO A 423 23.41 3.69 2.23
C PRO A 423 22.39 4.06 1.15
N GLU A 424 21.30 4.74 1.54
CA GLU A 424 20.27 5.20 0.61
C GLU A 424 20.76 6.21 -0.42
N HIS A 425 21.77 7.04 -0.08
CA HIS A 425 22.39 7.95 -1.04
C HIS A 425 23.15 7.17 -2.12
N ILE A 426 23.90 6.15 -1.70
CA ILE A 426 24.63 5.27 -2.63
C ILE A 426 23.64 4.51 -3.54
N GLU A 427 22.55 3.96 -2.98
CA GLU A 427 21.49 3.31 -3.75
C GLU A 427 20.88 4.27 -4.79
N GLN A 428 20.66 5.53 -4.42
CA GLN A 428 20.14 6.54 -5.34
C GLN A 428 21.09 6.83 -6.49
N VAL A 429 22.38 7.02 -6.19
CA VAL A 429 23.40 7.23 -7.22
C VAL A 429 23.44 6.04 -8.16
N LEU A 430 23.49 4.81 -7.63
CA LEU A 430 23.47 3.59 -8.44
C LEU A 430 22.21 3.53 -9.35
N LEU A 431 21.03 3.82 -8.82
CA LEU A 431 19.76 3.82 -9.57
C LEU A 431 19.65 4.95 -10.60
N SER A 432 20.55 5.94 -10.58
CA SER A 432 20.64 6.94 -11.65
C SER A 432 21.41 6.44 -12.89
N HIS A 433 22.11 5.31 -12.78
CA HIS A 433 22.79 4.70 -13.91
C HIS A 433 21.78 3.96 -14.83
N PRO A 434 21.78 4.23 -16.15
CA PRO A 434 20.74 3.72 -17.07
C PRO A 434 20.66 2.19 -17.17
N MET A 435 21.74 1.49 -16.85
CA MET A 435 21.78 0.02 -16.89
C MET A 435 21.42 -0.65 -15.56
N ILE A 436 21.11 0.10 -14.49
CA ILE A 436 20.79 -0.44 -13.16
C ILE A 436 19.29 -0.32 -12.89
N ILE A 437 18.62 -1.45 -12.63
CA ILE A 437 17.18 -1.52 -12.35
C ILE A 437 16.85 -1.65 -10.86
N ALA A 438 17.80 -2.23 -10.09
CA ALA A 438 17.68 -2.30 -8.64
C ALA A 438 19.09 -2.24 -8.01
N ALA A 439 19.18 -1.58 -6.86
CA ALA A 439 20.43 -1.46 -6.12
C ALA A 439 20.15 -1.51 -4.63
N ARG A 440 21.09 -2.09 -3.88
CA ARG A 440 21.03 -2.20 -2.43
C ARG A 440 22.43 -1.97 -1.86
N ALA A 441 22.51 -1.07 -0.89
CA ALA A 441 23.71 -0.79 -0.14
C ALA A 441 23.53 -1.16 1.33
N PHE A 442 24.54 -1.79 1.93
CA PHE A 442 24.51 -2.20 3.34
C PHE A 442 25.92 -2.21 3.90
N ASN A 443 26.00 -2.03 5.21
CA ASN A 443 27.28 -2.07 5.91
C ASN A 443 27.72 -3.50 6.22
N VAL A 444 29.03 -3.67 6.22
CA VAL A 444 29.72 -4.89 6.66
C VAL A 444 30.82 -4.49 7.62
N PRO A 445 30.98 -5.16 8.77
CA PRO A 445 32.11 -4.92 9.69
C PRO A 445 33.45 -5.11 8.99
N HIS A 446 34.39 -4.18 9.23
CA HIS A 446 35.76 -4.24 8.68
C HIS A 446 36.78 -3.93 9.78
N PRO A 447 37.84 -4.72 9.91
CA PRO A 447 38.82 -4.60 11.01
C PRO A 447 39.46 -3.22 11.10
N ASP A 448 39.79 -2.58 9.97
CA ASP A 448 40.52 -1.31 9.94
C ASP A 448 39.61 -0.07 9.88
N PHE A 449 38.35 -0.20 9.35
CA PHE A 449 37.44 0.93 9.09
C PHE A 449 36.17 0.87 9.93
N GLY A 450 36.06 -0.08 10.87
CA GLY A 450 34.85 -0.34 11.64
C GLY A 450 33.71 -0.89 10.77
N ASN A 451 33.28 -0.14 9.76
CA ASN A 451 32.34 -0.61 8.73
C ASN A 451 32.79 -0.16 7.35
N VAL A 452 32.40 -0.94 6.34
CA VAL A 452 32.50 -0.59 4.92
C VAL A 452 31.16 -0.87 4.22
N ILE A 453 30.93 -0.23 3.10
CA ILE A 453 29.71 -0.42 2.31
C ILE A 453 29.92 -1.52 1.26
N HIS A 454 29.00 -2.47 1.24
CA HIS A 454 28.85 -3.45 0.16
C HIS A 454 27.59 -3.12 -0.64
N THR A 455 27.60 -3.40 -1.94
CA THR A 455 26.44 -3.21 -2.80
C THR A 455 26.10 -4.47 -3.58
N GLU A 456 24.80 -4.67 -3.75
CA GLU A 456 24.20 -5.66 -4.63
C GLU A 456 23.41 -4.91 -5.70
N ILE A 457 23.60 -5.28 -6.96
CA ILE A 457 23.09 -4.52 -8.10
C ILE A 457 22.46 -5.48 -9.10
N GLU A 458 21.25 -5.17 -9.52
CA GLU A 458 20.57 -5.83 -10.62
C GLU A 458 20.63 -4.93 -11.85
N CYS A 459 21.17 -5.45 -12.92
CA CYS A 459 21.29 -4.72 -14.18
C CYS A 459 20.18 -5.11 -15.17
N THR A 460 19.98 -4.26 -16.18
CA THR A 460 19.12 -4.59 -17.32
C THR A 460 19.63 -5.84 -18.04
N PRO A 461 18.77 -6.65 -18.68
CA PRO A 461 19.17 -7.90 -19.34
C PRO A 461 20.26 -7.76 -20.42
N LYS A 462 20.38 -6.56 -21.01
CA LYS A 462 21.39 -6.26 -22.06
C LYS A 462 22.60 -5.48 -21.52
N ALA A 463 22.76 -5.37 -20.22
CA ALA A 463 23.85 -4.58 -19.64
C ALA A 463 25.21 -5.25 -19.82
N THR A 464 26.18 -4.48 -20.28
CA THR A 464 27.61 -4.86 -20.37
C THR A 464 28.43 -4.21 -19.24
N LEU A 465 27.75 -3.84 -18.12
CA LEU A 465 28.34 -3.12 -17.00
C LEU A 465 29.29 -4.03 -16.21
N THR A 466 30.55 -3.61 -16.07
CA THR A 466 31.55 -4.29 -15.25
C THR A 466 31.76 -3.51 -13.95
N GLU A 467 32.37 -4.16 -12.94
CA GLU A 467 32.72 -3.46 -11.70
C GLU A 467 33.68 -2.28 -11.94
N VAL A 468 34.63 -2.44 -12.83
CA VAL A 468 35.61 -1.39 -13.18
C VAL A 468 34.93 -0.18 -13.80
N THR A 469 34.07 -0.39 -14.79
CA THR A 469 33.34 0.70 -15.46
C THR A 469 32.38 1.41 -14.49
N LEU A 470 31.72 0.65 -13.62
CA LEU A 470 30.81 1.21 -12.62
C LEU A 470 31.58 2.00 -11.55
N ARG A 471 32.71 1.51 -11.05
CA ARG A 471 33.55 2.25 -10.09
C ARG A 471 34.03 3.58 -10.68
N ASN A 472 34.45 3.61 -11.94
CA ASN A 472 34.86 4.85 -12.61
C ASN A 472 33.69 5.83 -12.76
N TRP A 473 32.48 5.34 -12.99
CA TRP A 473 31.28 6.14 -13.09
C TRP A 473 30.82 6.70 -11.71
N LEU A 474 31.04 5.94 -10.61
CA LEU A 474 30.69 6.35 -9.26
C LEU A 474 31.67 7.39 -8.67
N ARG A 475 32.96 7.34 -9.01
CA ARG A 475 34.00 8.21 -8.44
C ARG A 475 33.70 9.70 -8.41
N PRO A 476 33.13 10.33 -9.46
CA PRO A 476 32.80 11.75 -9.41
C PRO A 476 31.53 12.08 -8.61
N GLN A 477 30.76 11.08 -8.19
CA GLN A 477 29.44 11.23 -7.59
C GLN A 477 29.40 10.85 -6.10
N LEU A 478 30.32 10.02 -5.64
CA LEU A 478 30.39 9.54 -4.27
C LEU A 478 31.69 9.99 -3.60
N SER A 479 31.61 10.29 -2.31
CA SER A 479 32.78 10.51 -1.46
C SER A 479 33.59 9.21 -1.30
N ARG A 480 34.82 9.33 -0.79
CA ARG A 480 35.69 8.18 -0.55
C ARG A 480 35.04 7.17 0.41
N ALA A 481 34.38 7.63 1.46
CA ALA A 481 33.73 6.79 2.47
C ALA A 481 32.46 6.10 1.93
N GLU A 482 31.78 6.70 0.94
CA GLU A 482 30.60 6.13 0.30
C GLU A 482 30.93 5.13 -0.81
N MET A 483 32.18 5.12 -1.31
CA MET A 483 32.56 4.18 -2.36
C MET A 483 32.42 2.73 -1.87
N PRO A 484 31.63 1.90 -2.58
CA PRO A 484 31.44 0.51 -2.19
C PRO A 484 32.75 -0.26 -2.14
N HIS A 485 33.01 -0.94 -1.02
CA HIS A 485 34.14 -1.83 -0.89
C HIS A 485 34.00 -3.06 -1.81
N SER A 486 32.77 -3.57 -1.94
CA SER A 486 32.42 -4.70 -2.83
C SER A 486 31.16 -4.40 -3.62
N ILE A 487 31.17 -4.75 -4.90
CA ILE A 487 30.03 -4.64 -5.82
C ILE A 487 29.70 -6.04 -6.33
N ARG A 488 28.46 -6.50 -6.12
CA ARG A 488 27.98 -7.81 -6.58
C ARG A 488 26.83 -7.63 -7.56
N PHE A 489 26.98 -8.19 -8.75
CA PHE A 489 25.92 -8.22 -9.76
C PHE A 489 25.05 -9.46 -9.54
N LYS A 490 23.78 -9.28 -9.27
CA LYS A 490 22.80 -10.36 -9.08
C LYS A 490 21.37 -9.86 -9.19
N THR A 491 20.43 -10.76 -9.42
CA THR A 491 19.00 -10.46 -9.31
C THR A 491 18.64 -10.18 -7.86
N ILE A 492 17.94 -9.09 -7.61
CA ILE A 492 17.48 -8.69 -6.28
C ILE A 492 16.06 -9.21 -6.06
N GLU A 493 15.90 -10.14 -5.10
CA GLU A 493 14.58 -10.64 -4.73
C GLU A 493 13.72 -9.54 -4.14
N MET A 494 12.49 -9.49 -4.62
CA MET A 494 11.47 -8.60 -4.08
C MET A 494 10.52 -9.37 -3.16
N LEU A 495 10.15 -8.73 -2.06
CA LEU A 495 9.02 -9.16 -1.24
C LEU A 495 7.72 -9.03 -2.03
N SER A 496 6.67 -9.71 -1.58
CA SER A 496 5.31 -9.55 -2.11
C SER A 496 4.81 -8.11 -2.10
N THR A 497 5.39 -7.27 -1.23
CA THR A 497 5.18 -5.82 -1.15
C THR A 497 5.76 -5.03 -2.32
N GLY A 498 6.59 -5.66 -3.15
CA GLY A 498 7.40 -4.98 -4.15
C GLY A 498 8.63 -4.26 -3.59
N LYS A 499 8.90 -4.35 -2.28
CA LYS A 499 10.15 -3.89 -1.68
C LYS A 499 11.24 -4.96 -1.81
N GLN A 500 12.49 -4.52 -1.79
CA GLN A 500 13.63 -5.44 -1.76
C GLN A 500 13.63 -6.24 -0.45
N LYS A 501 13.88 -7.56 -0.55
CA LYS A 501 13.98 -8.42 0.62
C LYS A 501 15.22 -8.05 1.42
N ALA A 502 15.08 -7.73 2.71
CA ALA A 502 16.23 -7.56 3.60
C ALA A 502 17.04 -8.87 3.70
N ARG A 503 18.34 -8.78 3.95
CA ARG A 503 19.17 -9.97 4.21
C ARG A 503 18.76 -10.64 5.49
#